data_f92452fc9f22ecbdb0b43514a58d40e5
#
_entry.id   f92452fc9f22ecbdb0b43514a58d40e5
#
_cell.length_a   1.000
_cell.length_b   1.000
_cell.length_c   1.000
_cell.angle_alpha   90.00
_cell.angle_beta   90.00
_cell.angle_gamma   90.00
#
_symmetry.space_group_name_H-M   'P 1'
#
loop_
_entity.id
_entity.type
_entity.pdbx_description
1 polymer ?
#
loop_
_entity_poly.entity_id
_entity_poly.type
_entity_poly.pdbx_seq_one_letter_code
_entity_poly.pdbx_strand_id
1 'polypeptide(L)'
;MKTIKGPGIFLAQFMGEQAPFNSLPGLCEWAAGLGYKGVQLPTTDTRFIDLQLAAESQTYADELRGTVQAAGLEITELSTHLQGQLVAVNPVYDALFDGFAPEAVRGNPGARQQWAVQQLRYAAQASQRLGLTAHATFSGALLWPYVYPWPQRPAGLVETGFAELGRRWRPILDEFDRCGVDVCYEIHPGEDLHDGVSYEMFLEQVNQHPRACLLYDPSHFVLQCLDYLAYIDIYHERIRAFHAKDAEFNPTGRQGVYGGYQSWVDRAGRFRSLGDGQVDFKAIFSKLAQYDYPGWAVLEWECALKHPEDGAREGAAFIQNHIIRVTDKAFDDFAAAGTDAARNQALLGL
;
A
#
# COMPACT_ATOMS: atom_id res chain seq x y z
N MET A 1 -18.17 -8.16 11.87
CA MET A 1 -17.29 -6.98 11.64
C MET A 1 -16.03 -7.11 12.49
N LYS A 2 -14.88 -6.63 11.99
CA LYS A 2 -13.60 -6.65 12.72
C LYS A 2 -13.14 -5.22 12.99
N THR A 3 -12.55 -4.97 14.16
CA THR A 3 -11.87 -3.69 14.44
C THR A 3 -10.56 -3.64 13.66
N ILE A 4 -10.36 -2.58 12.89
CA ILE A 4 -9.12 -2.33 12.13
C ILE A 4 -7.96 -2.20 13.10
N LYS A 5 -6.82 -2.82 12.79
CA LYS A 5 -5.61 -2.69 13.59
C LYS A 5 -4.97 -1.31 13.39
N GLY A 6 -4.30 -0.77 14.38
CA GLY A 6 -3.60 0.50 14.28
C GLY A 6 -3.50 1.26 15.59
N PRO A 7 -2.85 2.43 15.52
CA PRO A 7 -2.19 3.02 14.35
C PRO A 7 -0.86 2.33 14.00
N GLY A 8 -0.60 2.16 12.70
CA GLY A 8 0.69 1.79 12.16
C GLY A 8 1.39 2.98 11.51
N ILE A 9 2.71 2.88 11.25
CA ILE A 9 3.51 3.90 10.55
C ILE A 9 4.48 3.24 9.58
N PHE A 10 4.55 3.75 8.36
CA PHE A 10 5.55 3.36 7.37
C PHE A 10 6.85 4.12 7.66
N LEU A 11 7.95 3.38 7.86
CA LEU A 11 9.20 3.98 8.32
C LEU A 11 10.04 4.62 7.22
N ALA A 12 9.75 4.36 5.94
CA ALA A 12 10.58 4.81 4.82
C ALA A 12 10.81 6.33 4.80
N GLN A 13 9.78 7.12 5.11
CA GLN A 13 9.85 8.58 5.09
C GLN A 13 10.63 9.19 6.26
N PHE A 14 10.99 8.36 7.26
CA PHE A 14 11.65 8.81 8.49
C PHE A 14 13.07 8.28 8.63
N MET A 15 13.52 7.38 7.75
CA MET A 15 14.91 6.89 7.76
C MET A 15 15.89 8.01 7.47
N GLY A 16 16.93 8.13 8.27
CA GLY A 16 17.92 9.21 8.20
C GLY A 16 19.30 8.78 8.67
N GLU A 17 20.23 9.74 8.72
CA GLU A 17 21.62 9.50 9.09
C GLU A 17 21.89 9.72 10.58
N GLN A 18 20.96 10.36 11.30
CA GLN A 18 21.13 10.70 12.71
C GLN A 18 20.12 9.95 13.59
N ALA A 19 20.51 9.67 14.84
CA ALA A 19 19.60 9.09 15.82
C ALA A 19 18.41 10.02 16.08
N PRO A 20 17.18 9.46 16.26
CA PRO A 20 16.85 8.03 16.33
C PRO A 20 16.64 7.37 14.96
N PHE A 21 16.75 8.11 13.86
CA PHE A 21 16.32 7.76 12.51
C PHE A 21 17.31 6.88 11.72
N ASN A 22 18.47 6.56 12.31
CA ASN A 22 19.55 5.82 11.66
C ASN A 22 19.62 4.33 12.05
N SER A 23 18.67 3.84 12.84
CA SER A 23 18.61 2.44 13.26
C SER A 23 17.18 1.97 13.50
N LEU A 24 16.92 0.67 13.31
CA LEU A 24 15.61 0.10 13.58
C LEU A 24 15.16 0.25 15.04
N PRO A 25 15.98 -0.06 16.06
CA PRO A 25 15.59 0.16 17.45
C PRO A 25 15.19 1.62 17.73
N GLY A 26 16.00 2.57 17.28
CA GLY A 26 15.73 4.00 17.48
C GLY A 26 14.43 4.46 16.83
N LEU A 27 14.15 4.03 15.58
CA LEU A 27 12.88 4.33 14.92
C LEU A 27 11.68 3.68 15.62
N CYS A 28 11.83 2.44 16.10
CA CYS A 28 10.79 1.76 16.85
C CYS A 28 10.46 2.45 18.17
N GLU A 29 11.47 2.84 18.95
CA GLU A 29 11.30 3.58 20.20
C GLU A 29 10.63 4.94 19.94
N TRP A 30 11.07 5.65 18.90
CA TRP A 30 10.47 6.92 18.49
C TRP A 30 8.99 6.76 18.09
N ALA A 31 8.66 5.79 17.23
CA ALA A 31 7.29 5.52 16.80
C ALA A 31 6.39 5.10 17.97
N ALA A 32 6.87 4.22 18.85
CA ALA A 32 6.15 3.82 20.06
C ALA A 32 5.89 5.01 20.99
N GLY A 33 6.86 5.91 21.15
CA GLY A 33 6.73 7.15 21.92
C GLY A 33 5.67 8.10 21.39
N LEU A 34 5.36 8.05 20.08
CA LEU A 34 4.27 8.80 19.46
C LEU A 34 2.90 8.11 19.57
N GLY A 35 2.85 6.86 20.05
CA GLY A 35 1.61 6.11 20.25
C GLY A 35 1.26 5.11 19.16
N TYR A 36 2.14 4.89 18.17
CA TYR A 36 1.96 3.83 17.17
C TYR A 36 1.99 2.45 17.82
N LYS A 37 1.37 1.48 17.17
CA LYS A 37 1.27 0.07 17.59
C LYS A 37 1.89 -0.88 16.59
N GLY A 38 2.17 -0.41 15.40
CA GLY A 38 2.79 -1.18 14.33
C GLY A 38 3.70 -0.34 13.44
N VAL A 39 4.64 -1.03 12.78
CA VAL A 39 5.57 -0.42 11.82
C VAL A 39 5.58 -1.22 10.52
N GLN A 40 5.46 -0.52 9.39
CA GLN A 40 5.74 -1.08 8.07
C GLN A 40 7.22 -0.85 7.76
N LEU A 41 7.93 -1.94 7.40
CA LEU A 41 9.37 -1.91 7.20
C LEU A 41 9.73 -1.83 5.71
N PRO A 42 10.42 -0.76 5.25
CA PRO A 42 11.01 -0.73 3.92
C PRO A 42 12.22 -1.66 3.86
N THR A 43 12.40 -2.34 2.72
CA THR A 43 13.42 -3.38 2.55
C THR A 43 14.65 -2.92 1.75
N THR A 44 14.85 -1.62 1.62
CA THR A 44 15.90 -1.04 0.76
C THR A 44 17.21 -0.74 1.48
N ASP A 45 17.23 -0.78 2.81
CA ASP A 45 18.38 -0.37 3.61
C ASP A 45 18.71 -1.43 4.68
N THR A 46 19.90 -2.01 4.58
CA THR A 46 20.36 -3.08 5.45
C THR A 46 20.58 -2.66 6.91
N ARG A 47 20.61 -1.35 7.20
CA ARG A 47 20.61 -0.83 8.58
C ARG A 47 19.32 -1.17 9.33
N PHE A 48 18.24 -1.40 8.61
CA PHE A 48 16.90 -1.67 9.17
C PHE A 48 16.49 -3.12 8.97
N ILE A 49 16.78 -3.70 7.80
CA ILE A 49 16.55 -5.12 7.50
C ILE A 49 17.50 -5.61 6.41
N ASP A 50 18.21 -6.69 6.68
CA ASP A 50 18.85 -7.49 5.64
C ASP A 50 17.79 -8.45 5.07
N LEU A 51 17.23 -8.09 3.91
CA LEU A 51 16.11 -8.83 3.32
C LEU A 51 16.49 -10.26 2.92
N GLN A 52 17.71 -10.46 2.40
CA GLN A 52 18.17 -11.79 2.05
C GLN A 52 18.35 -12.65 3.29
N LEU A 53 18.98 -12.12 4.32
CA LEU A 53 19.17 -12.85 5.58
C LEU A 53 17.83 -13.15 6.28
N ALA A 54 16.87 -12.22 6.22
CA ALA A 54 15.51 -12.44 6.72
C ALA A 54 14.78 -13.56 5.96
N ALA A 55 15.05 -13.70 4.65
CA ALA A 55 14.50 -14.76 3.82
C ALA A 55 15.16 -16.13 4.11
N GLU A 56 16.45 -16.18 4.44
CA GLU A 56 17.22 -17.40 4.58
C GLU A 56 17.29 -17.92 6.03
N SER A 57 17.18 -17.03 7.03
CA SER A 57 17.38 -17.35 8.46
C SER A 57 16.16 -17.06 9.32
N GLN A 58 15.58 -18.12 9.92
CA GLN A 58 14.51 -17.94 10.91
C GLN A 58 15.02 -17.23 12.17
N THR A 59 16.25 -17.51 12.61
CA THR A 59 16.87 -16.85 13.76
C THR A 59 16.93 -15.34 13.55
N TYR A 60 17.39 -14.88 12.38
CA TYR A 60 17.43 -13.45 12.07
C TYR A 60 16.02 -12.83 12.01
N ALA A 61 15.06 -13.53 11.41
CA ALA A 61 13.66 -13.06 11.38
C ALA A 61 13.07 -12.94 12.79
N ASP A 62 13.39 -13.88 13.68
CA ASP A 62 12.96 -13.84 15.09
C ASP A 62 13.63 -12.70 15.86
N GLU A 63 14.93 -12.43 15.64
CA GLU A 63 15.67 -11.31 16.22
C GLU A 63 15.11 -9.96 15.73
N LEU A 64 14.83 -9.84 14.42
CA LEU A 64 14.22 -8.65 13.84
C LEU A 64 12.85 -8.37 14.47
N ARG A 65 11.98 -9.39 14.53
CA ARG A 65 10.68 -9.30 15.19
C ARG A 65 10.82 -8.96 16.67
N GLY A 66 11.77 -9.57 17.37
CA GLY A 66 12.08 -9.28 18.77
C GLY A 66 12.49 -7.82 19.00
N THR A 67 13.27 -7.25 18.10
CA THR A 67 13.66 -5.83 18.14
C THR A 67 12.45 -4.90 18.09
N VAL A 68 11.51 -5.16 17.17
CA VAL A 68 10.27 -4.38 17.04
C VAL A 68 9.37 -4.57 18.27
N GLN A 69 9.23 -5.81 18.74
CA GLN A 69 8.43 -6.15 19.94
C GLN A 69 9.00 -5.57 21.23
N ALA A 70 10.33 -5.39 21.34
CA ALA A 70 10.95 -4.76 22.51
C ALA A 70 10.49 -3.31 22.71
N ALA A 71 10.11 -2.61 21.63
CA ALA A 71 9.49 -1.29 21.70
C ALA A 71 7.96 -1.36 21.91
N GLY A 72 7.36 -2.54 22.05
CA GLY A 72 5.91 -2.72 22.18
C GLY A 72 5.14 -2.59 20.85
N LEU A 73 5.82 -2.79 19.71
CA LEU A 73 5.26 -2.68 18.38
C LEU A 73 5.13 -4.06 17.69
N GLU A 74 4.30 -4.11 16.64
CA GLU A 74 4.23 -5.24 15.69
C GLU A 74 4.75 -4.80 14.32
N ILE A 75 5.28 -5.73 13.53
CA ILE A 75 5.52 -5.49 12.10
C ILE A 75 4.17 -5.64 11.39
N THR A 76 3.74 -4.60 10.67
CA THR A 76 2.48 -4.62 9.94
C THR A 76 2.62 -5.40 8.64
N GLU A 77 3.55 -5.00 7.78
CA GLU A 77 4.00 -5.64 6.55
C GLU A 77 5.43 -5.19 6.20
N LEU A 78 6.09 -5.94 5.32
CA LEU A 78 7.28 -5.45 4.62
C LEU A 78 6.86 -4.68 3.37
N SER A 79 7.72 -3.77 2.92
CA SER A 79 7.51 -2.97 1.72
C SER A 79 8.68 -3.09 0.75
N THR A 80 8.36 -3.41 -0.52
CA THR A 80 9.30 -3.40 -1.65
C THR A 80 8.88 -2.43 -2.76
N HIS A 81 8.35 -1.26 -2.44
CA HIS A 81 7.92 -0.29 -3.45
C HIS A 81 9.03 0.00 -4.46
N LEU A 82 10.25 0.30 -3.99
CA LEU A 82 11.37 0.64 -4.87
C LEU A 82 11.85 -0.55 -5.71
N GLN A 83 11.78 -1.77 -5.19
CA GLN A 83 12.16 -2.96 -5.95
C GLN A 83 11.03 -3.39 -6.92
N GLY A 84 9.77 -3.31 -6.48
CA GLY A 84 8.60 -3.73 -7.25
C GLY A 84 8.46 -2.95 -8.56
N GLN A 85 8.66 -1.63 -8.52
CA GLN A 85 8.60 -0.79 -9.73
C GLN A 85 9.67 -1.18 -10.77
N LEU A 86 10.76 -1.85 -10.36
CA LEU A 86 11.83 -2.29 -11.27
C LEU A 86 11.55 -3.63 -11.97
N VAL A 87 10.44 -4.30 -11.66
CA VAL A 87 10.01 -5.53 -12.34
C VAL A 87 9.68 -5.25 -13.81
N ALA A 88 9.07 -4.08 -14.08
CA ALA A 88 8.69 -3.68 -15.42
C ALA A 88 8.97 -2.19 -15.62
N VAL A 89 10.01 -1.87 -16.38
CA VAL A 89 10.42 -0.49 -16.65
C VAL A 89 10.38 -0.22 -18.14
N ASN A 90 9.74 0.88 -18.55
CA ASN A 90 9.83 1.35 -19.93
C ASN A 90 11.25 1.91 -20.20
N PRO A 91 11.86 1.60 -21.36
CA PRO A 91 13.20 2.09 -21.68
C PRO A 91 13.39 3.62 -21.57
N VAL A 92 12.32 4.40 -21.73
CA VAL A 92 12.39 5.86 -21.56
C VAL A 92 12.70 6.29 -20.13
N TYR A 93 12.44 5.41 -19.15
CA TYR A 93 12.69 5.63 -17.74
C TYR A 93 13.95 4.96 -17.20
N ASP A 94 14.69 4.18 -18.00
CA ASP A 94 15.83 3.39 -17.51
C ASP A 94 16.81 4.21 -16.66
N ALA A 95 17.23 5.38 -17.15
CA ALA A 95 18.18 6.22 -16.43
C ALA A 95 17.63 6.78 -15.10
N LEU A 96 16.32 7.05 -15.03
CA LEU A 96 15.68 7.54 -13.81
C LEU A 96 15.49 6.41 -12.78
N PHE A 97 15.05 5.24 -13.24
CA PHE A 97 14.79 4.09 -12.40
C PHE A 97 16.07 3.38 -11.91
N ASP A 98 17.21 3.60 -12.58
CA ASP A 98 18.51 3.13 -12.06
C ASP A 98 18.83 3.73 -10.67
N GLY A 99 18.27 4.89 -10.32
CA GLY A 99 18.41 5.49 -8.99
C GLY A 99 17.84 4.62 -7.86
N PHE A 100 16.90 3.72 -8.15
CA PHE A 100 16.27 2.81 -7.18
C PHE A 100 16.99 1.46 -7.07
N ALA A 101 18.00 1.21 -7.91
CA ALA A 101 18.75 -0.03 -7.95
C ALA A 101 20.14 0.13 -7.32
N PRO A 102 20.73 -0.95 -6.76
CA PRO A 102 22.10 -0.93 -6.30
C PRO A 102 23.06 -0.70 -7.48
N GLU A 103 24.20 -0.09 -7.19
CA GLU A 103 25.20 0.31 -8.19
C GLU A 103 25.61 -0.83 -9.14
N ALA A 104 25.71 -2.05 -8.63
CA ALA A 104 26.12 -3.24 -9.38
C ALA A 104 25.23 -3.60 -10.59
N VAL A 105 23.99 -3.12 -10.63
CA VAL A 105 23.04 -3.43 -11.73
C VAL A 105 22.56 -2.17 -12.49
N ARG A 106 23.06 -0.99 -12.14
CA ARG A 106 22.76 0.26 -12.86
C ARG A 106 23.29 0.23 -14.28
N GLY A 107 22.57 0.85 -15.21
CA GLY A 107 22.92 0.85 -16.63
C GLY A 107 22.70 -0.49 -17.34
N ASN A 108 22.16 -1.49 -16.64
CA ASN A 108 21.83 -2.79 -17.23
C ASN A 108 20.38 -3.17 -16.89
N PRO A 109 19.38 -2.82 -17.75
CA PRO A 109 17.97 -3.07 -17.50
C PRO A 109 17.62 -4.53 -17.20
N GLY A 110 18.30 -5.48 -17.90
CA GLY A 110 18.10 -6.92 -17.68
C GLY A 110 18.57 -7.38 -16.31
N ALA A 111 19.78 -6.97 -15.89
CA ALA A 111 20.31 -7.29 -14.56
C ALA A 111 19.49 -6.62 -13.45
N ARG A 112 19.07 -5.37 -13.66
CA ARG A 112 18.19 -4.62 -12.72
C ARG A 112 16.86 -5.35 -12.51
N GLN A 113 16.21 -5.82 -13.59
CA GLN A 113 14.98 -6.58 -13.48
C GLN A 113 15.17 -7.91 -12.74
N GLN A 114 16.23 -8.65 -13.07
CA GLN A 114 16.53 -9.92 -12.38
C GLN A 114 16.78 -9.71 -10.89
N TRP A 115 17.51 -8.65 -10.52
CA TRP A 115 17.71 -8.26 -9.13
C TRP A 115 16.38 -7.95 -8.44
N ALA A 116 15.50 -7.16 -9.05
CA ALA A 116 14.20 -6.82 -8.51
C ALA A 116 13.34 -8.06 -8.25
N VAL A 117 13.27 -8.98 -9.21
CA VAL A 117 12.55 -10.26 -9.06
C VAL A 117 13.11 -11.07 -7.89
N GLN A 118 14.45 -11.11 -7.73
CA GLN A 118 15.07 -11.82 -6.61
C GLN A 118 14.75 -11.17 -5.27
N GLN A 119 14.72 -9.82 -5.20
CA GLN A 119 14.32 -9.11 -3.98
C GLN A 119 12.87 -9.43 -3.58
N LEU A 120 11.95 -9.49 -4.54
CA LEU A 120 10.56 -9.86 -4.28
C LEU A 120 10.42 -11.31 -3.80
N ARG A 121 11.23 -12.24 -4.31
CA ARG A 121 11.27 -13.62 -3.79
C ARG A 121 11.77 -13.67 -2.34
N TYR A 122 12.83 -12.93 -2.03
CA TYR A 122 13.28 -12.79 -0.64
C TYR A 122 12.20 -12.16 0.24
N ALA A 123 11.49 -11.16 -0.26
CA ALA A 123 10.41 -10.52 0.48
C ALA A 123 9.26 -11.49 0.81
N ALA A 124 8.88 -12.37 -0.11
CA ALA A 124 7.88 -13.41 0.14
C ALA A 124 8.31 -14.34 1.28
N GLN A 125 9.55 -14.86 1.21
CA GLN A 125 10.10 -15.78 2.20
C GLN A 125 10.32 -15.10 3.56
N ALA A 126 10.84 -13.87 3.58
CA ALA A 126 11.00 -13.07 4.79
C ALA A 126 9.66 -12.77 5.46
N SER A 127 8.64 -12.37 4.68
CA SER A 127 7.28 -12.15 5.18
C SER A 127 6.70 -13.41 5.83
N GLN A 128 6.88 -14.58 5.20
CA GLN A 128 6.45 -15.86 5.77
C GLN A 128 7.15 -16.15 7.12
N ARG A 129 8.48 -15.99 7.20
CA ARG A 129 9.24 -16.21 8.43
C ARG A 129 8.87 -15.27 9.56
N LEU A 130 8.53 -14.03 9.21
CA LEU A 130 8.03 -13.02 10.15
C LEU A 130 6.57 -13.25 10.56
N GLY A 131 5.86 -14.18 9.92
CA GLY A 131 4.45 -14.46 10.19
C GLY A 131 3.50 -13.42 9.61
N LEU A 132 3.94 -12.68 8.57
CA LEU A 132 3.14 -11.67 7.88
C LEU A 132 2.28 -12.31 6.80
N THR A 133 1.11 -11.73 6.54
CA THR A 133 0.15 -12.21 5.53
C THR A 133 -0.03 -11.26 4.36
N ALA A 134 0.51 -10.05 4.44
CA ALA A 134 0.45 -9.02 3.41
C ALA A 134 1.85 -8.41 3.18
N HIS A 135 2.09 -7.95 1.96
CA HIS A 135 3.34 -7.33 1.52
C HIS A 135 3.04 -6.19 0.54
N ALA A 136 3.52 -4.98 0.84
CA ALA A 136 3.26 -3.78 0.05
C ALA A 136 4.29 -3.59 -1.07
N THR A 137 3.84 -3.21 -2.29
CA THR A 137 4.74 -3.00 -3.43
C THR A 137 4.12 -2.16 -4.54
N PHE A 138 4.96 -1.69 -5.47
CA PHE A 138 4.54 -1.16 -6.77
C PHE A 138 4.57 -2.22 -7.86
N SER A 139 3.93 -1.92 -9.01
CA SER A 139 3.76 -2.85 -10.12
C SER A 139 4.82 -2.75 -11.22
N GLY A 140 5.33 -1.55 -11.45
CA GLY A 140 6.18 -1.20 -12.59
C GLY A 140 5.51 -0.19 -13.53
N ALA A 141 6.32 0.42 -14.39
CA ALA A 141 5.94 1.51 -15.28
C ALA A 141 6.35 1.22 -16.73
N LEU A 142 5.81 0.14 -17.32
CA LEU A 142 6.06 -0.25 -18.72
C LEU A 142 5.19 0.57 -19.68
N LEU A 143 3.92 0.79 -19.33
CA LEU A 143 2.93 1.46 -20.15
C LEU A 143 2.65 2.90 -19.73
N TRP A 144 3.04 3.30 -18.53
CA TRP A 144 2.77 4.65 -18.04
C TRP A 144 3.14 5.79 -19.00
N PRO A 145 4.24 5.77 -19.79
CA PRO A 145 4.53 6.81 -20.78
C PRO A 145 3.45 6.97 -21.85
N TYR A 146 2.58 5.98 -21.99
CA TYR A 146 1.50 5.95 -22.98
C TYR A 146 0.10 6.14 -22.37
N VAL A 147 0.00 6.53 -21.09
CA VAL A 147 -1.29 6.69 -20.40
C VAL A 147 -2.18 7.74 -21.08
N TYR A 148 -1.59 8.84 -21.56
CA TYR A 148 -2.33 9.81 -22.36
C TYR A 148 -2.43 9.33 -23.82
N PRO A 149 -3.65 9.33 -24.45
CA PRO A 149 -3.88 8.71 -25.75
C PRO A 149 -3.33 9.51 -26.94
N TRP A 150 -2.56 10.54 -26.71
CA TRP A 150 -1.92 11.35 -27.74
C TRP A 150 -0.43 11.58 -27.41
N PRO A 151 0.52 11.42 -28.39
CA PRO A 151 0.30 10.93 -29.76
C PRO A 151 -0.38 9.56 -29.81
N GLN A 152 -1.06 9.27 -30.93
CA GLN A 152 -1.87 8.07 -31.08
C GLN A 152 -1.06 6.78 -30.84
N ARG A 153 -1.52 5.96 -29.92
CA ARG A 153 -0.90 4.66 -29.62
C ARG A 153 -1.13 3.67 -30.76
N PRO A 154 -0.13 2.83 -31.12
CA PRO A 154 -0.36 1.69 -31.98
C PRO A 154 -1.44 0.75 -31.42
N ALA A 155 -2.24 0.16 -32.31
CA ALA A 155 -3.23 -0.84 -31.91
C ALA A 155 -2.52 -2.05 -31.24
N GLY A 156 -3.08 -2.56 -30.14
CA GLY A 156 -2.55 -3.69 -29.39
C GLY A 156 -1.36 -3.38 -28.46
N LEU A 157 -0.91 -2.12 -28.38
CA LEU A 157 0.20 -1.74 -27.50
C LEU A 157 -0.12 -1.99 -26.03
N VAL A 158 -1.31 -1.60 -25.60
CA VAL A 158 -1.74 -1.71 -24.19
C VAL A 158 -1.89 -3.18 -23.81
N GLU A 159 -2.54 -3.97 -24.62
CA GLU A 159 -2.72 -5.41 -24.43
C GLU A 159 -1.39 -6.14 -24.38
N THR A 160 -0.45 -5.80 -25.26
CA THR A 160 0.92 -6.35 -25.27
C THR A 160 1.66 -5.99 -23.98
N GLY A 161 1.53 -4.76 -23.50
CA GLY A 161 2.18 -4.31 -22.28
C GLY A 161 1.64 -5.02 -21.03
N PHE A 162 0.31 -5.14 -20.89
CA PHE A 162 -0.27 -5.89 -19.77
C PHE A 162 0.04 -7.38 -19.83
N ALA A 163 0.08 -7.99 -21.03
CA ALA A 163 0.53 -9.39 -21.19
C ALA A 163 1.97 -9.58 -20.70
N GLU A 164 2.87 -8.65 -21.03
CA GLU A 164 4.26 -8.67 -20.56
C GLU A 164 4.35 -8.42 -19.04
N LEU A 165 3.59 -7.47 -18.51
CA LEU A 165 3.49 -7.21 -17.06
C LEU A 165 3.05 -8.48 -16.32
N GLY A 166 1.98 -9.12 -16.77
CA GLY A 166 1.48 -10.38 -16.20
C GLY A 166 2.49 -11.52 -16.30
N ARG A 167 3.20 -11.63 -17.42
CA ARG A 167 4.27 -12.63 -17.62
C ARG A 167 5.40 -12.47 -16.59
N ARG A 168 5.78 -11.21 -16.26
CA ARG A 168 6.83 -10.91 -15.29
C ARG A 168 6.37 -11.17 -13.85
N TRP A 169 5.14 -10.78 -13.51
CA TRP A 169 4.63 -10.89 -12.17
C TRP A 169 4.15 -12.29 -11.77
N ARG A 170 3.68 -13.12 -12.71
CA ARG A 170 3.16 -14.45 -12.40
C ARG A 170 4.13 -15.32 -11.58
N PRO A 171 5.42 -15.49 -11.94
CA PRO A 171 6.35 -16.28 -11.12
C PRO A 171 6.62 -15.70 -9.74
N ILE A 172 6.45 -14.38 -9.58
CA ILE A 172 6.56 -13.69 -8.28
C ILE A 172 5.33 -14.00 -7.44
N LEU A 173 4.13 -13.87 -8.01
CA LEU A 173 2.87 -14.20 -7.34
C LEU A 173 2.81 -15.66 -6.90
N ASP A 174 3.30 -16.59 -7.73
CA ASP A 174 3.41 -18.02 -7.39
C ASP A 174 4.32 -18.24 -6.17
N GLU A 175 5.42 -17.49 -6.04
CA GLU A 175 6.29 -17.55 -4.86
C GLU A 175 5.60 -17.01 -3.61
N PHE A 176 4.89 -15.88 -3.74
CA PHE A 176 4.10 -15.33 -2.63
C PHE A 176 2.96 -16.27 -2.21
N ASP A 177 2.33 -16.97 -3.15
CA ASP A 177 1.30 -17.97 -2.84
C ASP A 177 1.88 -19.16 -2.08
N ARG A 178 3.05 -19.64 -2.48
CA ARG A 178 3.78 -20.70 -1.76
C ARG A 178 4.11 -20.28 -0.32
N CYS A 179 4.37 -19.00 -0.10
CA CYS A 179 4.66 -18.42 1.22
C CYS A 179 3.40 -18.04 2.01
N GLY A 180 2.21 -18.07 1.42
CA GLY A 180 0.95 -17.69 2.07
C GLY A 180 0.79 -16.19 2.30
N VAL A 181 1.42 -15.34 1.46
CA VAL A 181 1.47 -13.90 1.62
C VAL A 181 0.78 -13.21 0.44
N ASP A 182 -0.08 -12.23 0.69
CA ASP A 182 -0.74 -11.44 -0.33
C ASP A 182 0.19 -10.33 -0.83
N VAL A 183 0.29 -10.15 -2.15
CA VAL A 183 0.99 -9.02 -2.78
C VAL A 183 0.00 -7.87 -2.90
N CYS A 184 0.25 -6.80 -2.17
CA CYS A 184 -0.62 -5.63 -2.10
C CYS A 184 -0.03 -4.53 -2.99
N TYR A 185 -0.53 -4.44 -4.23
CA TYR A 185 -0.12 -3.38 -5.15
C TYR A 185 -0.73 -2.07 -4.73
N GLU A 186 0.10 -1.05 -4.55
CA GLU A 186 -0.37 0.31 -4.42
C GLU A 186 -0.78 0.85 -5.80
N ILE A 187 -2.02 1.33 -5.88
CA ILE A 187 -2.55 1.96 -7.09
C ILE A 187 -2.06 3.39 -7.14
N HIS A 188 -1.10 3.64 -8.04
CA HIS A 188 -0.28 4.85 -7.98
C HIS A 188 -0.05 5.49 -9.36
N PRO A 189 -0.27 6.82 -9.54
CA PRO A 189 0.14 7.52 -10.75
C PRO A 189 1.66 7.40 -10.98
N GLY A 190 2.05 7.03 -12.20
CA GLY A 190 3.45 6.71 -12.50
C GLY A 190 3.72 5.22 -12.62
N GLU A 191 2.81 4.38 -12.11
CA GLU A 191 2.81 2.93 -12.24
C GLU A 191 1.80 2.46 -13.31
N ASP A 192 1.95 1.23 -13.79
CA ASP A 192 0.98 0.66 -14.73
C ASP A 192 -0.36 0.38 -14.07
N LEU A 193 -0.36 0.01 -12.77
CA LEU A 193 -1.57 -0.11 -11.96
C LEU A 193 -1.85 1.24 -11.28
N HIS A 194 -2.64 2.09 -11.94
CA HIS A 194 -2.94 3.45 -11.47
C HIS A 194 -4.42 3.72 -11.22
N ASP A 195 -5.30 2.82 -11.65
CA ASP A 195 -6.75 2.88 -11.42
C ASP A 195 -7.37 1.47 -11.40
N GLY A 196 -8.69 1.40 -11.24
CA GLY A 196 -9.41 0.11 -11.22
C GLY A 196 -9.34 -0.63 -12.55
N VAL A 197 -9.43 0.08 -13.66
CA VAL A 197 -9.40 -0.54 -15.00
C VAL A 197 -8.05 -1.18 -15.28
N SER A 198 -6.96 -0.48 -15.00
CA SER A 198 -5.59 -1.01 -15.17
C SER A 198 -5.33 -2.22 -14.26
N TYR A 199 -5.87 -2.19 -13.03
CA TYR A 199 -5.80 -3.34 -12.13
C TYR A 199 -6.60 -4.55 -12.67
N GLU A 200 -7.80 -4.36 -13.21
CA GLU A 200 -8.61 -5.42 -13.83
C GLU A 200 -7.91 -6.03 -15.05
N MET A 201 -7.32 -5.20 -15.91
CA MET A 201 -6.52 -5.67 -17.05
C MET A 201 -5.32 -6.54 -16.59
N PHE A 202 -4.66 -6.14 -15.52
CA PHE A 202 -3.59 -6.95 -14.94
C PHE A 202 -4.10 -8.28 -14.37
N LEU A 203 -5.22 -8.26 -13.61
CA LEU A 203 -5.84 -9.47 -13.06
C LEU A 203 -6.17 -10.51 -14.14
N GLU A 204 -6.65 -10.07 -15.30
CA GLU A 204 -6.89 -10.95 -16.45
C GLU A 204 -5.59 -11.64 -16.91
N GLN A 205 -4.49 -10.90 -16.99
CA GLN A 205 -3.19 -11.45 -17.45
C GLN A 205 -2.56 -12.43 -16.46
N VAL A 206 -2.86 -12.29 -15.16
CA VAL A 206 -2.41 -13.23 -14.13
C VAL A 206 -3.46 -14.28 -13.75
N ASN A 207 -4.53 -14.44 -14.57
CA ASN A 207 -5.64 -15.38 -14.36
C ASN A 207 -6.31 -15.22 -12.98
N GLN A 208 -6.62 -14.00 -12.60
CA GLN A 208 -7.27 -13.68 -11.32
C GLN A 208 -6.50 -14.24 -10.11
N HIS A 209 -5.17 -14.25 -10.19
CA HIS A 209 -4.32 -14.84 -9.16
C HIS A 209 -4.74 -14.40 -7.76
N PRO A 210 -4.95 -15.34 -6.78
CA PRO A 210 -5.50 -15.00 -5.47
C PRO A 210 -4.62 -14.06 -4.66
N ARG A 211 -3.30 -14.06 -4.90
CA ARG A 211 -2.34 -13.19 -4.21
C ARG A 211 -2.15 -11.82 -4.85
N ALA A 212 -2.76 -11.56 -6.01
CA ALA A 212 -2.77 -10.22 -6.60
C ALA A 212 -3.82 -9.37 -5.87
N CYS A 213 -3.42 -8.73 -4.80
CA CYS A 213 -4.23 -7.93 -3.90
C CYS A 213 -3.89 -6.44 -3.98
N LEU A 214 -4.52 -5.62 -3.16
CA LEU A 214 -4.43 -4.17 -3.20
C LEU A 214 -3.93 -3.60 -1.87
N LEU A 215 -3.01 -2.65 -1.97
CA LEU A 215 -2.80 -1.62 -0.98
C LEU A 215 -3.69 -0.43 -1.37
N TYR A 216 -4.61 -0.08 -0.50
CA TYR A 216 -5.52 1.04 -0.70
C TYR A 216 -4.89 2.31 -0.12
N ASP A 217 -4.61 3.28 -1.01
CA ASP A 217 -4.18 4.63 -0.64
C ASP A 217 -5.10 5.67 -1.29
N PRO A 218 -5.96 6.35 -0.51
CA PRO A 218 -6.93 7.29 -1.05
C PRO A 218 -6.29 8.57 -1.62
N SER A 219 -5.08 8.92 -1.21
CA SER A 219 -4.42 10.15 -1.61
C SER A 219 -4.16 10.21 -3.11
N HIS A 220 -3.72 9.08 -3.69
CA HIS A 220 -3.48 8.96 -5.12
C HIS A 220 -4.77 9.06 -5.94
N PHE A 221 -5.89 8.64 -5.38
CA PHE A 221 -7.21 8.75 -6.02
C PHE A 221 -7.73 10.18 -5.99
N VAL A 222 -7.50 10.93 -4.90
CA VAL A 222 -7.80 12.37 -4.84
C VAL A 222 -7.03 13.12 -5.93
N LEU A 223 -5.72 12.84 -6.11
CA LEU A 223 -4.91 13.48 -7.14
C LEU A 223 -5.37 13.16 -8.57
N GLN A 224 -6.06 12.03 -8.78
CA GLN A 224 -6.61 11.59 -10.05
C GLN A 224 -8.09 11.95 -10.24
N CYS A 225 -8.73 12.58 -9.27
CA CYS A 225 -10.17 12.82 -9.25
C CYS A 225 -11.01 11.54 -9.35
N LEU A 226 -10.51 10.42 -8.80
CA LEU A 226 -11.20 9.14 -8.79
C LEU A 226 -12.04 9.02 -7.51
N ASP A 227 -13.22 8.38 -7.59
CA ASP A 227 -14.07 8.10 -6.42
C ASP A 227 -13.45 7.00 -5.56
N TYR A 228 -12.66 7.43 -4.56
CA TYR A 228 -11.96 6.53 -3.66
C TYR A 228 -12.89 5.75 -2.71
N LEU A 229 -14.11 6.22 -2.45
CA LEU A 229 -15.08 5.51 -1.63
C LEU A 229 -15.77 4.40 -2.42
N ALA A 230 -16.18 4.67 -3.67
CA ALA A 230 -16.71 3.65 -4.56
C ALA A 230 -15.66 2.57 -4.87
N TYR A 231 -14.36 2.93 -4.89
CA TYR A 231 -13.27 1.97 -5.08
C TYR A 231 -13.26 0.89 -3.99
N ILE A 232 -13.51 1.25 -2.73
CA ILE A 232 -13.64 0.27 -1.63
C ILE A 232 -14.81 -0.67 -1.89
N ASP A 233 -15.98 -0.14 -2.29
CA ASP A 233 -17.17 -0.97 -2.55
C ASP A 233 -16.94 -2.02 -3.64
N ILE A 234 -16.14 -1.68 -4.67
CA ILE A 234 -15.83 -2.56 -5.79
C ILE A 234 -14.78 -3.61 -5.43
N TYR A 235 -13.70 -3.19 -4.72
CA TYR A 235 -12.49 -4.01 -4.58
C TYR A 235 -12.21 -4.48 -3.14
N HIS A 236 -13.13 -4.31 -2.18
CA HIS A 236 -12.92 -4.65 -0.76
C HIS A 236 -12.39 -6.08 -0.54
N GLU A 237 -12.80 -7.06 -1.37
CA GLU A 237 -12.32 -8.43 -1.27
C GLU A 237 -10.82 -8.58 -1.58
N ARG A 238 -10.24 -7.62 -2.28
CA ARG A 238 -8.82 -7.59 -2.67
C ARG A 238 -7.98 -6.63 -1.82
N ILE A 239 -8.58 -5.72 -1.07
CA ILE A 239 -7.86 -4.80 -0.20
C ILE A 239 -7.30 -5.55 1.01
N ARG A 240 -5.97 -5.63 1.13
CA ARG A 240 -5.26 -6.33 2.22
C ARG A 240 -4.29 -5.44 2.98
N ALA A 241 -3.94 -4.28 2.43
CA ALA A 241 -3.17 -3.23 3.09
C ALA A 241 -3.85 -1.87 2.92
N PHE A 242 -3.63 -0.95 3.84
CA PHE A 242 -4.23 0.38 3.81
C PHE A 242 -3.23 1.42 4.30
N HIS A 243 -2.91 2.38 3.44
CA HIS A 243 -2.19 3.58 3.80
C HIS A 243 -3.15 4.71 4.14
N ALA A 244 -3.11 5.17 5.37
CA ALA A 244 -3.75 6.41 5.76
C ALA A 244 -2.83 7.57 5.36
N LYS A 245 -3.12 8.14 4.19
CA LYS A 245 -2.37 9.23 3.56
C LYS A 245 -3.35 10.24 3.00
N ASP A 246 -3.12 11.51 3.28
CA ASP A 246 -4.04 12.58 2.91
C ASP A 246 -3.53 13.38 1.71
N ALA A 247 -4.44 13.95 0.98
CA ALA A 247 -4.16 14.80 -0.17
C ALA A 247 -5.24 15.86 -0.35
N GLU A 248 -4.91 16.90 -1.09
CA GLU A 248 -5.86 17.89 -1.56
C GLU A 248 -5.73 18.08 -3.07
N PHE A 249 -6.84 18.40 -3.73
CA PHE A 249 -6.87 18.75 -5.13
C PHE A 249 -7.67 20.04 -5.32
N ASN A 250 -6.97 21.14 -5.61
CA ASN A 250 -7.53 22.47 -5.74
C ASN A 250 -7.26 23.00 -7.16
N PRO A 251 -8.04 22.57 -8.17
CA PRO A 251 -7.84 23.00 -9.55
C PRO A 251 -8.07 24.50 -9.70
N THR A 252 -7.33 25.10 -10.61
CA THR A 252 -7.44 26.52 -10.95
C THR A 252 -7.63 26.69 -12.45
N GLY A 253 -7.83 27.93 -12.94
CA GLY A 253 -7.81 28.23 -14.37
C GLY A 253 -6.43 28.01 -15.02
N ARG A 254 -5.38 27.69 -14.24
CA ARG A 254 -4.01 27.51 -14.70
C ARG A 254 -3.50 26.07 -14.53
N GLN A 255 -4.12 25.24 -13.68
CA GLN A 255 -3.65 23.91 -13.28
C GLN A 255 -4.82 22.96 -13.12
N GLY A 256 -4.59 21.70 -13.48
CA GLY A 256 -5.57 20.62 -13.39
C GLY A 256 -4.93 19.28 -13.02
N VAL A 257 -5.62 18.18 -13.34
CA VAL A 257 -5.28 16.81 -12.90
C VAL A 257 -3.89 16.32 -13.32
N TYR A 258 -3.35 16.78 -14.44
CA TYR A 258 -2.02 16.34 -14.89
C TYR A 258 -0.87 16.91 -14.06
N GLY A 259 -1.12 17.86 -13.19
CA GLY A 259 -0.14 18.42 -12.26
C GLY A 259 0.87 19.39 -12.89
N GLY A 260 1.27 19.20 -14.15
CA GLY A 260 2.24 20.05 -14.82
C GLY A 260 3.66 19.91 -14.26
N TYR A 261 4.48 20.96 -14.45
CA TYR A 261 5.92 20.97 -14.14
C TYR A 261 6.25 21.77 -12.88
N GLN A 262 5.24 22.05 -12.03
CA GLN A 262 5.41 22.80 -10.78
C GLN A 262 6.01 21.91 -9.68
N SER A 263 6.59 22.56 -8.66
CA SER A 263 6.97 21.89 -7.42
C SER A 263 5.76 21.33 -6.70
N TRP A 264 5.94 20.37 -5.80
CA TRP A 264 4.84 19.81 -5.00
C TRP A 264 4.08 20.86 -4.20
N VAL A 265 4.75 21.91 -3.73
CA VAL A 265 4.11 23.04 -2.99
C VAL A 265 3.13 23.82 -3.87
N ASP A 266 3.43 23.95 -5.17
CA ASP A 266 2.69 24.82 -6.09
C ASP A 266 1.65 24.08 -6.93
N ARG A 267 1.55 22.74 -6.81
CA ARG A 267 0.62 21.93 -7.60
C ARG A 267 -0.82 22.07 -7.12
N ALA A 268 -1.77 21.92 -8.05
CA ALA A 268 -3.20 21.84 -7.72
C ALA A 268 -3.51 20.60 -6.86
N GLY A 269 -2.91 19.46 -7.22
CA GLY A 269 -2.98 18.22 -6.46
C GLY A 269 -1.68 17.98 -5.70
N ARG A 270 -1.76 17.83 -4.37
CA ARG A 270 -0.57 17.61 -3.53
C ARG A 270 -0.91 16.82 -2.27
N PHE A 271 0.10 16.15 -1.73
CA PHE A 271 -0.05 15.40 -0.48
C PHE A 271 -0.07 16.33 0.73
N ARG A 272 -0.83 15.91 1.74
CA ARG A 272 -1.00 16.63 2.99
C ARG A 272 -0.88 15.69 4.18
N SER A 273 -0.45 16.22 5.32
CA SER A 273 -0.56 15.47 6.59
C SER A 273 -2.01 15.10 6.88
N LEU A 274 -2.23 13.99 7.59
CA LEU A 274 -3.55 13.50 7.93
C LEU A 274 -4.40 14.58 8.61
N GLY A 275 -5.58 14.83 8.04
CA GLY A 275 -6.53 15.82 8.51
C GLY A 275 -6.34 17.23 7.93
N ASP A 276 -5.25 17.48 7.20
CA ASP A 276 -5.00 18.76 6.53
C ASP A 276 -5.46 18.77 5.06
N GLY A 277 -5.84 17.60 4.52
CA GLY A 277 -6.28 17.41 3.14
C GLY A 277 -7.80 17.34 2.99
N GLN A 278 -8.24 16.60 1.98
CA GLN A 278 -9.65 16.50 1.57
C GLN A 278 -10.21 15.07 1.64
N VAL A 279 -9.44 14.10 2.15
CA VAL A 279 -9.88 12.71 2.25
C VAL A 279 -10.89 12.53 3.39
N ASP A 280 -12.05 11.93 3.10
CA ASP A 280 -13.05 11.58 4.13
C ASP A 280 -12.67 10.26 4.83
N PHE A 281 -11.76 10.33 5.79
CA PHE A 281 -11.34 9.18 6.57
C PHE A 281 -12.47 8.54 7.39
N LYS A 282 -13.48 9.31 7.83
CA LYS A 282 -14.62 8.74 8.55
C LYS A 282 -15.40 7.76 7.67
N ALA A 283 -15.65 8.15 6.42
CA ALA A 283 -16.30 7.28 5.46
C ALA A 283 -15.44 6.06 5.11
N ILE A 284 -14.11 6.24 4.92
CA ILE A 284 -13.18 5.14 4.64
C ILE A 284 -13.18 4.12 5.78
N PHE A 285 -12.95 4.55 7.03
CA PHE A 285 -12.92 3.64 8.18
C PHE A 285 -14.25 2.92 8.38
N SER A 286 -15.39 3.60 8.10
CA SER A 286 -16.71 2.98 8.15
C SER A 286 -16.87 1.87 7.11
N LYS A 287 -16.47 2.11 5.86
CA LYS A 287 -16.53 1.10 4.79
C LYS A 287 -15.58 -0.07 5.05
N LEU A 288 -14.33 0.20 5.42
CA LEU A 288 -13.36 -0.85 5.74
C LEU A 288 -13.83 -1.73 6.91
N ALA A 289 -14.44 -1.14 7.95
CA ALA A 289 -15.03 -1.89 9.05
C ALA A 289 -16.25 -2.71 8.59
N GLN A 290 -17.12 -2.15 7.75
CA GLN A 290 -18.29 -2.83 7.17
C GLN A 290 -17.88 -4.08 6.37
N TYR A 291 -16.78 -4.00 5.61
CA TYR A 291 -16.26 -5.08 4.78
C TYR A 291 -15.24 -5.99 5.48
N ASP A 292 -15.15 -5.91 6.82
CA ASP A 292 -14.27 -6.78 7.62
C ASP A 292 -12.78 -6.72 7.23
N TYR A 293 -12.30 -5.53 6.82
CA TYR A 293 -10.89 -5.34 6.48
C TYR A 293 -9.97 -5.86 7.60
N PRO A 294 -9.06 -6.81 7.32
CA PRO A 294 -8.36 -7.55 8.37
C PRO A 294 -7.02 -6.91 8.79
N GLY A 295 -6.58 -5.87 8.07
CA GLY A 295 -5.24 -5.32 8.13
C GLY A 295 -5.09 -4.14 9.10
N TRP A 296 -4.00 -3.40 8.89
CA TRP A 296 -3.61 -2.23 9.65
C TRP A 296 -4.00 -0.93 8.94
N ALA A 297 -4.29 0.11 9.71
CA ALA A 297 -4.27 1.48 9.22
C ALA A 297 -2.87 2.04 9.46
N VAL A 298 -2.09 2.16 8.40
CA VAL A 298 -0.68 2.57 8.41
C VAL A 298 -0.56 4.00 7.92
N LEU A 299 -0.01 4.90 8.74
CA LEU A 299 0.37 6.22 8.25
C LEU A 299 1.48 6.05 7.20
N GLU A 300 1.23 6.49 5.98
CA GLU A 300 2.26 6.88 5.05
C GLU A 300 2.33 8.40 5.02
N TRP A 301 3.40 8.95 5.58
CA TRP A 301 3.51 10.40 5.67
C TRP A 301 4.20 10.96 4.44
N GLU A 302 3.47 11.78 3.69
CA GLU A 302 4.00 12.68 2.69
C GLU A 302 3.24 14.00 2.80
N CYS A 303 3.94 15.11 2.91
CA CYS A 303 3.30 16.42 2.97
C CYS A 303 4.17 17.47 2.29
N ALA A 304 3.53 18.26 1.42
CA ALA A 304 4.22 19.34 0.72
C ALA A 304 4.63 20.51 1.64
N LEU A 305 4.05 20.60 2.86
CA LEU A 305 4.16 21.80 3.72
C LEU A 305 4.64 21.52 5.13
N LYS A 306 4.13 20.46 5.80
CA LYS A 306 4.36 20.19 7.22
C LYS A 306 5.67 19.47 7.47
N HIS A 307 6.30 19.70 8.61
CA HIS A 307 7.47 18.96 9.03
C HIS A 307 7.12 17.48 9.33
N PRO A 308 7.96 16.50 8.92
CA PRO A 308 7.65 15.06 9.06
C PRO A 308 7.37 14.63 10.49
N GLU A 309 8.13 15.09 11.47
CA GLU A 309 7.93 14.70 12.86
C GLU A 309 6.62 15.23 13.46
N ASP A 310 6.16 16.41 13.03
CA ASP A 310 4.87 16.95 13.45
C ASP A 310 3.73 16.13 12.82
N GLY A 311 3.86 15.81 11.52
CA GLY A 311 2.90 14.95 10.84
C GLY A 311 2.82 13.54 11.44
N ALA A 312 3.96 12.95 11.80
CA ALA A 312 3.99 11.65 12.47
C ALA A 312 3.28 11.68 13.84
N ARG A 313 3.54 12.74 14.63
CA ARG A 313 2.93 12.90 15.97
C ARG A 313 1.41 13.04 15.87
N GLU A 314 0.94 13.87 14.95
CA GLU A 314 -0.50 14.08 14.72
C GLU A 314 -1.17 12.85 14.13
N GLY A 315 -0.49 12.15 13.22
CA GLY A 315 -1.00 10.98 12.51
C GLY A 315 -1.37 9.81 13.42
N ALA A 316 -0.61 9.55 14.48
CA ALA A 316 -0.93 8.50 15.45
C ALA A 316 -2.30 8.73 16.12
N ALA A 317 -2.50 9.93 16.65
CA ALA A 317 -3.76 10.31 17.29
C ALA A 317 -4.93 10.36 16.29
N PHE A 318 -4.67 10.85 15.06
CA PHE A 318 -5.66 10.90 13.99
C PHE A 318 -6.20 9.52 13.65
N ILE A 319 -5.33 8.55 13.36
CA ILE A 319 -5.73 7.18 13.04
C ILE A 319 -6.46 6.56 14.23
N GLN A 320 -5.93 6.68 15.45
CA GLN A 320 -6.55 6.13 16.65
C GLN A 320 -7.99 6.64 16.83
N ASN A 321 -8.25 7.90 16.54
CA ASN A 321 -9.58 8.52 16.68
C ASN A 321 -10.56 8.12 15.55
N HIS A 322 -10.06 7.58 14.43
CA HIS A 322 -10.89 7.12 13.32
C HIS A 322 -11.18 5.61 13.37
N ILE A 323 -10.39 4.83 14.13
CA ILE A 323 -10.63 3.40 14.29
C ILE A 323 -11.97 3.17 15.00
N ILE A 324 -12.87 2.47 14.30
CA ILE A 324 -14.17 2.08 14.83
C ILE A 324 -14.01 0.80 15.64
N ARG A 325 -14.34 0.90 16.93
CA ARG A 325 -14.51 -0.29 17.77
C ARG A 325 -15.84 -0.93 17.43
N VAL A 326 -15.82 -2.00 16.65
CA VAL A 326 -17.02 -2.71 16.23
C VAL A 326 -17.72 -3.40 17.40
N THR A 327 -19.04 -3.57 17.29
CA THR A 327 -19.88 -4.21 18.31
C THR A 327 -20.57 -5.44 17.76
N ASP A 328 -20.69 -6.46 18.57
CA ASP A 328 -21.51 -7.65 18.28
C ASP A 328 -22.96 -7.45 18.73
N LYS A 329 -23.26 -6.37 19.45
CA LYS A 329 -24.57 -6.09 19.99
C LYS A 329 -25.41 -5.33 18.96
N ALA A 330 -26.59 -5.88 18.63
CA ALA A 330 -27.56 -5.19 17.80
C ALA A 330 -28.00 -3.88 18.50
N PHE A 331 -28.11 -2.79 17.73
CA PHE A 331 -28.56 -1.50 18.26
C PHE A 331 -30.06 -1.52 18.60
N ASP A 332 -30.82 -2.42 18.00
CA ASP A 332 -32.27 -2.58 18.15
C ASP A 332 -32.57 -3.85 18.95
N ASP A 333 -33.07 -3.69 20.18
CA ASP A 333 -33.45 -4.80 21.07
C ASP A 333 -34.60 -5.64 20.47
N PHE A 334 -35.37 -5.11 19.51
CA PHE A 334 -36.41 -5.83 18.80
C PHE A 334 -35.87 -6.83 17.76
N ALA A 335 -34.62 -6.65 17.31
CA ALA A 335 -33.96 -7.57 16.35
C ALA A 335 -33.49 -8.90 17.03
N ALA A 336 -33.52 -8.99 18.34
CA ALA A 336 -33.09 -10.17 19.08
C ALA A 336 -34.10 -11.32 19.09
N ALA A 337 -35.31 -11.17 18.53
CA ALA A 337 -36.25 -12.26 18.34
C ALA A 337 -35.71 -13.20 17.23
N GLY A 338 -35.28 -14.40 17.59
CA GLY A 338 -34.79 -15.40 16.64
C GLY A 338 -35.78 -15.70 15.50
N THR A 339 -35.32 -16.41 14.48
CA THR A 339 -36.16 -16.79 13.34
C THR A 339 -37.28 -17.73 13.78
N ASP A 340 -38.51 -17.26 13.72
CA ASP A 340 -39.73 -18.05 13.95
C ASP A 340 -40.55 -18.06 12.66
N ALA A 341 -40.45 -19.14 11.93
CA ALA A 341 -41.14 -19.29 10.60
C ALA A 341 -42.67 -19.23 10.73
N ALA A 342 -43.24 -19.83 11.79
CA ALA A 342 -44.69 -19.83 12.00
C ALA A 342 -45.24 -18.44 12.34
N ARG A 343 -44.49 -17.72 13.19
CA ARG A 343 -44.79 -16.31 13.52
C ARG A 343 -44.68 -15.42 12.28
N ASN A 344 -43.65 -15.62 11.45
CA ASN A 344 -43.46 -14.82 10.23
C ASN A 344 -44.58 -15.07 9.23
N GLN A 345 -45.05 -16.33 9.05
CA GLN A 345 -46.20 -16.66 8.23
C GLN A 345 -47.49 -15.99 8.75
N ALA A 346 -47.73 -16.09 10.07
CA ALA A 346 -48.87 -15.44 10.68
C ALA A 346 -48.90 -13.93 10.51
N LEU A 347 -47.71 -13.27 10.68
CA LEU A 347 -47.60 -11.83 10.46
C LEU A 347 -47.81 -11.39 9.02
N LEU A 348 -47.51 -12.24 8.06
CA LEU A 348 -47.74 -12.01 6.62
C LEU A 348 -49.11 -12.45 6.15
N GLY A 349 -49.94 -13.06 7.03
CA GLY A 349 -51.25 -13.59 6.69
C GLY A 349 -51.22 -14.84 5.80
N LEU A 350 -50.18 -15.65 5.87
CA LEU A 350 -49.95 -16.85 5.10
C LEU A 350 -50.33 -18.11 5.86
#